data_4dd0d67418e736e8f63b928893643575
#
_entry.id   4dd0d67418e736e8f63b928893643575
#
_cell.length_a   1.000
_cell.length_b   1.000
_cell.length_c   1.000
_cell.angle_alpha   90.00
_cell.angle_beta   90.00
_cell.angle_gamma   90.00
#
_symmetry.space_group_name_H-M   'P 1'
#
loop_
_entity.id
_entity.type
_entity.pdbx_description
1 polymer ?
#
loop_
_entity_poly.entity_id
_entity_poly.type
_entity_poly.pdbx_seq_one_letter_code
_entity_poly.pdbx_strand_id
1 'polypeptide(L)'
;SWGETTNNNFNQSIEQAVAGVLTVSTSGNSAQTLTTGDGPQTQALNQARQAALIFGSANQDCTVQFPAVEKLYFIRNANTAFKITLRLGASGNTFVLLPSRSYFVATDGTNWFDLDTATSTWSEKTSAYTAFPGDNLFVDTSGAAITVTLPASPTQGDEVAFIDSEGTFDTNNLTVEPGSEKIMTNTAGDEMVVDTNGAAFTLVYQ
;
A
#
# COMPACT_ATOMS: atom_id res chain seq x y z
N SER A 1 -9.62 20.75 38.22
CA SER A 1 -9.41 22.21 38.13
C SER A 1 -9.37 22.65 36.67
N TRP A 2 -9.62 23.91 36.37
CA TRP A 2 -9.54 24.47 35.00
C TRP A 2 -8.17 24.20 34.35
N GLY A 3 -7.09 24.29 35.10
CA GLY A 3 -5.73 24.04 34.60
C GLY A 3 -5.51 22.59 34.16
N GLU A 4 -6.01 21.62 34.89
CA GLU A 4 -5.89 20.20 34.52
C GLU A 4 -6.70 19.87 33.28
N THR A 5 -7.93 20.38 33.16
CA THR A 5 -8.75 20.17 31.96
C THR A 5 -8.10 20.78 30.72
N THR A 6 -7.58 22.00 30.82
CA THR A 6 -6.90 22.68 29.73
C THR A 6 -5.65 21.92 29.31
N ASN A 7 -4.81 21.52 30.28
CA ASN A 7 -3.58 20.77 30.02
C ASN A 7 -3.85 19.40 29.39
N ASN A 8 -4.87 18.69 29.88
CA ASN A 8 -5.27 17.40 29.28
C ASN A 8 -5.80 17.57 27.87
N ASN A 9 -6.56 18.63 27.57
CA ASN A 9 -7.03 18.92 26.22
C ASN A 9 -5.85 19.21 25.27
N PHE A 10 -4.85 19.97 25.70
CA PHE A 10 -3.65 20.19 24.91
C PHE A 10 -2.84 18.93 24.72
N ASN A 11 -2.49 18.23 25.79
CA ASN A 11 -1.60 17.08 25.73
C ASN A 11 -2.22 15.84 25.09
N GLN A 12 -3.52 15.60 25.29
CA GLN A 12 -4.16 14.39 24.80
C GLN A 12 -4.98 14.59 23.52
N SER A 13 -5.41 15.79 23.22
CA SER A 13 -6.21 16.05 22.03
C SER A 13 -5.43 16.69 20.90
N ILE A 14 -4.65 17.73 21.20
CA ILE A 14 -3.89 18.45 20.17
C ILE A 14 -2.63 17.73 19.80
N GLU A 15 -1.85 17.23 20.79
CA GLU A 15 -0.62 16.47 20.49
C GLU A 15 -0.91 15.20 19.68
N GLN A 16 -1.96 14.45 20.02
CA GLN A 16 -2.35 13.27 19.24
C GLN A 16 -2.70 13.64 17.78
N ALA A 17 -3.38 14.77 17.58
CA ALA A 17 -3.77 15.20 16.25
C ALA A 17 -2.59 15.71 15.40
N VAL A 18 -1.53 16.22 16.04
CA VAL A 18 -0.38 16.85 15.37
C VAL A 18 0.84 15.93 15.30
N ALA A 19 1.09 15.13 16.33
CA ALA A 19 2.30 14.33 16.46
C ALA A 19 2.05 12.88 16.92
N GLY A 20 0.80 12.48 17.13
CA GLY A 20 0.47 11.13 17.59
C GLY A 20 0.79 10.07 16.54
N VAL A 21 1.44 8.99 16.96
CA VAL A 21 1.73 7.80 16.15
C VAL A 21 1.11 6.59 16.82
N LEU A 22 0.30 5.82 16.09
CA LEU A 22 -0.35 4.63 16.62
C LEU A 22 -0.21 3.45 15.66
N THR A 23 0.20 2.30 16.20
CA THR A 23 0.11 1.02 15.49
C THR A 23 -1.25 0.38 15.76
N VAL A 24 -1.96 0.04 14.69
CA VAL A 24 -3.28 -0.60 14.70
C VAL A 24 -3.13 -2.01 14.14
N SER A 25 -3.44 -3.02 14.96
CA SER A 25 -3.46 -4.42 14.50
C SER A 25 -4.70 -4.67 13.65
N THR A 26 -4.50 -5.27 12.48
CA THR A 26 -5.58 -5.72 11.58
C THR A 26 -5.71 -7.24 11.55
N SER A 27 -5.07 -7.96 12.49
CA SER A 27 -5.10 -9.42 12.57
C SER A 27 -6.51 -9.95 12.78
N GLY A 28 -6.92 -10.93 11.97
CA GLY A 28 -8.23 -11.58 12.07
C GLY A 28 -9.41 -10.75 11.56
N ASN A 29 -9.18 -9.53 11.10
CA ASN A 29 -10.24 -8.61 10.69
C ASN A 29 -10.26 -8.42 9.16
N SER A 30 -11.39 -8.74 8.52
CA SER A 30 -11.67 -8.32 7.13
C SER A 30 -12.21 -6.88 7.07
N ALA A 31 -12.75 -6.38 8.19
CA ALA A 31 -13.22 -5.01 8.34
C ALA A 31 -13.04 -4.52 9.79
N GLN A 32 -12.65 -3.26 9.95
CA GLN A 32 -12.41 -2.63 11.25
C GLN A 32 -12.81 -1.15 11.18
N THR A 33 -13.34 -0.61 12.29
CA THR A 33 -13.64 0.82 12.43
C THR A 33 -12.66 1.44 13.42
N LEU A 34 -12.02 2.55 13.04
CA LEU A 34 -11.17 3.29 13.97
C LEU A 34 -12.03 3.98 15.05
N THR A 35 -11.56 3.88 16.27
CA THR A 35 -12.24 4.54 17.39
C THR A 35 -12.09 6.05 17.31
N THR A 36 -13.15 6.75 17.66
CA THR A 36 -13.19 8.22 17.80
C THR A 36 -13.82 8.59 19.13
N GLY A 37 -13.28 9.57 19.81
CA GLY A 37 -13.83 10.08 21.06
C GLY A 37 -13.75 11.60 21.15
N ASP A 38 -14.63 12.18 21.90
CA ASP A 38 -14.61 13.60 22.21
C ASP A 38 -13.75 13.88 23.44
N GLY A 39 -13.01 14.99 23.41
CA GLY A 39 -12.15 15.42 24.49
C GLY A 39 -10.87 14.59 24.67
N PRO A 40 -10.21 14.69 25.83
CA PRO A 40 -8.99 13.97 26.12
C PRO A 40 -9.27 12.50 26.31
N GLN A 41 -8.72 11.68 25.44
CA GLN A 41 -8.87 10.22 25.42
C GLN A 41 -7.50 9.55 25.22
N THR A 42 -7.36 8.31 25.65
CA THR A 42 -6.19 7.50 25.32
C THR A 42 -6.11 7.26 23.80
N GLN A 43 -4.92 6.97 23.29
CA GLN A 43 -4.73 6.65 21.86
C GLN A 43 -5.65 5.51 21.38
N ALA A 44 -5.87 4.50 22.21
CA ALA A 44 -6.74 3.36 21.88
C ALA A 44 -8.21 3.75 21.68
N LEU A 45 -8.69 4.79 22.37
CA LEU A 45 -10.04 5.32 22.24
C LEU A 45 -10.18 6.44 21.19
N ASN A 46 -9.05 6.89 20.65
CA ASN A 46 -8.95 8.00 19.70
C ASN A 46 -8.04 7.66 18.52
N GLN A 47 -8.16 6.46 17.96
CA GLN A 47 -7.30 5.98 16.87
C GLN A 47 -7.32 6.92 15.66
N ALA A 48 -8.50 7.34 15.24
CA ALA A 48 -8.65 8.21 14.07
C ALA A 48 -8.13 9.65 14.27
N ARG A 49 -7.84 10.07 15.50
CA ARG A 49 -7.26 11.38 15.80
C ARG A 49 -5.76 11.43 15.55
N GLN A 50 -5.06 10.30 15.60
CA GLN A 50 -3.61 10.27 15.46
C GLN A 50 -3.16 10.85 14.12
N ALA A 51 -2.02 11.55 14.11
CA ALA A 51 -1.43 12.10 12.89
C ALA A 51 -0.85 11.01 12.00
N ALA A 52 -0.30 9.96 12.60
CA ALA A 52 0.28 8.83 11.89
C ALA A 52 -0.33 7.50 12.37
N LEU A 53 -0.68 6.65 11.41
CA LEU A 53 -1.23 5.33 11.64
C LEU A 53 -0.38 4.26 10.94
N ILE A 54 -0.03 3.21 11.66
CA ILE A 54 0.69 2.07 11.14
C ILE A 54 -0.22 0.84 11.24
N PHE A 55 -0.66 0.31 10.10
CA PHE A 55 -1.43 -0.93 10.04
C PHE A 55 -0.50 -2.12 9.90
N GLY A 56 -0.63 -3.09 10.81
CA GLY A 56 0.22 -4.28 10.82
C GLY A 56 -0.50 -5.52 11.29
N SER A 57 0.22 -6.66 11.24
CA SER A 57 -0.26 -7.96 11.70
C SER A 57 -1.48 -8.51 10.93
N ALA A 58 -1.73 -8.04 9.71
CA ALA A 58 -2.81 -8.61 8.90
C ALA A 58 -2.50 -10.05 8.47
N ASN A 59 -3.52 -10.88 8.43
CA ASN A 59 -3.51 -12.23 7.86
C ASN A 59 -4.49 -12.37 6.69
N GLN A 60 -5.10 -11.28 6.27
CA GLN A 60 -5.98 -11.12 5.12
C GLN A 60 -6.12 -9.64 4.76
N ASP A 61 -6.65 -9.33 3.57
CA ASP A 61 -7.02 -7.97 3.20
C ASP A 61 -8.05 -7.41 4.18
N CYS A 62 -7.88 -6.15 4.59
CA CYS A 62 -8.73 -5.51 5.60
C CYS A 62 -9.23 -4.15 5.12
N THR A 63 -10.53 -3.90 5.33
CA THR A 63 -11.11 -2.56 5.16
C THR A 63 -11.13 -1.83 6.49
N VAL A 64 -10.52 -0.66 6.56
CA VAL A 64 -10.49 0.17 7.76
C VAL A 64 -11.38 1.40 7.54
N GLN A 65 -12.43 1.51 8.36
CA GLN A 65 -13.36 2.64 8.31
C GLN A 65 -12.82 3.80 9.14
N PHE A 66 -12.72 4.95 8.50
CA PHE A 66 -12.36 6.24 9.09
C PHE A 66 -13.61 7.11 9.28
N PRO A 67 -13.58 8.08 10.21
CA PRO A 67 -14.62 9.09 10.29
C PRO A 67 -14.62 9.94 9.02
N ALA A 68 -15.80 10.36 8.58
CA ALA A 68 -15.99 11.26 7.44
C ALA A 68 -15.75 12.72 7.86
N VAL A 69 -14.49 13.09 8.08
CA VAL A 69 -14.04 14.43 8.52
C VAL A 69 -12.82 14.86 7.72
N GLU A 70 -12.62 16.16 7.58
CA GLU A 70 -11.43 16.74 6.95
C GLU A 70 -10.20 16.49 7.81
N LYS A 71 -9.18 15.83 7.24
CA LYS A 71 -7.93 15.56 7.95
C LYS A 71 -6.78 15.13 7.04
N LEU A 72 -5.56 15.40 7.51
CA LEU A 72 -4.31 14.87 6.97
C LEU A 72 -3.86 13.66 7.79
N TYR A 73 -3.35 12.65 7.11
CA TYR A 73 -2.78 11.46 7.73
C TYR A 73 -1.47 11.05 7.08
N PHE A 74 -0.51 10.63 7.90
CA PHE A 74 0.56 9.74 7.48
C PHE A 74 0.13 8.31 7.77
N ILE A 75 0.06 7.47 6.74
CA ILE A 75 -0.39 6.09 6.93
C ILE A 75 0.63 5.13 6.32
N ARG A 76 1.02 4.13 7.11
CA ARG A 76 1.86 3.03 6.66
C ARG A 76 1.08 1.72 6.71
N ASN A 77 1.05 1.00 5.57
CA ASN A 77 0.71 -0.41 5.56
C ASN A 77 2.00 -1.21 5.79
N ALA A 78 2.22 -1.67 7.02
CA ALA A 78 3.39 -2.45 7.41
C ALA A 78 3.23 -3.95 7.12
N ASN A 79 2.10 -4.39 6.59
CA ASN A 79 1.90 -5.77 6.14
C ASN A 79 2.69 -6.01 4.85
N THR A 80 3.25 -7.20 4.70
CA THR A 80 4.08 -7.55 3.54
C THR A 80 3.31 -8.18 2.39
N ALA A 81 2.08 -8.66 2.63
CA ALA A 81 1.29 -9.40 1.64
C ALA A 81 -0.15 -8.88 1.48
N PHE A 82 -0.69 -8.15 2.44
CA PHE A 82 -2.12 -7.80 2.48
C PHE A 82 -2.35 -6.32 2.28
N LYS A 83 -3.39 -5.99 1.50
CA LYS A 83 -3.83 -4.61 1.27
C LYS A 83 -4.66 -4.12 2.45
N ILE A 84 -4.61 -2.81 2.67
CA ILE A 84 -5.54 -2.12 3.56
C ILE A 84 -6.36 -1.16 2.73
N THR A 85 -7.67 -1.30 2.76
CA THR A 85 -8.59 -0.38 2.09
C THR A 85 -9.13 0.61 3.11
N LEU A 86 -8.77 1.89 2.98
CA LEU A 86 -9.38 2.96 3.78
C LEU A 86 -10.77 3.26 3.24
N ARG A 87 -11.74 3.48 4.10
CA ARG A 87 -13.11 3.87 3.72
C ARG A 87 -13.61 5.00 4.63
N LEU A 88 -14.18 6.04 4.03
CA LEU A 88 -14.79 7.15 4.78
C LEU A 88 -16.23 6.78 5.19
N GLY A 89 -16.52 6.84 6.49
CA GLY A 89 -17.82 6.47 7.01
C GLY A 89 -18.24 5.03 6.66
N ALA A 90 -19.50 4.73 6.71
CA ALA A 90 -20.04 3.39 6.46
C ALA A 90 -20.06 3.01 4.95
N SER A 91 -20.19 4.00 4.06
CA SER A 91 -20.38 3.79 2.61
C SER A 91 -19.64 4.82 1.74
N GLY A 92 -18.68 5.57 2.30
CA GLY A 92 -17.93 6.59 1.58
C GLY A 92 -16.86 6.02 0.66
N ASN A 93 -16.17 6.94 -0.02
CA ASN A 93 -15.10 6.60 -0.97
C ASN A 93 -13.95 5.85 -0.30
N THR A 94 -13.28 5.04 -1.10
CA THR A 94 -12.18 4.18 -0.64
C THR A 94 -10.85 4.60 -1.23
N PHE A 95 -9.77 4.28 -0.51
CA PHE A 95 -8.39 4.43 -0.94
C PHE A 95 -7.61 3.16 -0.56
N VAL A 96 -6.85 2.58 -1.48
CA VAL A 96 -6.14 1.33 -1.25
C VAL A 96 -4.68 1.57 -0.90
N LEU A 97 -4.25 1.03 0.23
CA LEU A 97 -2.86 1.02 0.65
C LEU A 97 -2.22 -0.32 0.29
N LEU A 98 -1.28 -0.29 -0.63
CA LEU A 98 -0.52 -1.48 -1.00
C LEU A 98 0.40 -1.94 0.14
N PRO A 99 0.78 -3.24 0.19
CA PRO A 99 1.68 -3.76 1.20
C PRO A 99 3.03 -3.04 1.25
N SER A 100 3.61 -2.94 2.44
CA SER A 100 4.94 -2.38 2.70
C SER A 100 5.13 -0.91 2.30
N ARG A 101 4.05 -0.17 2.01
CA ARG A 101 4.12 1.24 1.55
C ARG A 101 3.62 2.21 2.62
N SER A 102 4.13 3.44 2.52
CA SER A 102 3.70 4.58 3.31
C SER A 102 3.04 5.60 2.40
N TYR A 103 2.06 6.33 2.93
CA TYR A 103 1.26 7.30 2.19
C TYR A 103 1.07 8.56 3.02
N PHE A 104 1.09 9.69 2.34
CA PHE A 104 0.62 10.95 2.91
C PHE A 104 -0.70 11.31 2.22
N VAL A 105 -1.80 11.18 2.94
CA VAL A 105 -3.14 11.34 2.39
C VAL A 105 -3.95 12.40 3.10
N ALA A 106 -4.83 13.04 2.37
CA ALA A 106 -5.86 13.94 2.92
C ALA A 106 -7.25 13.38 2.68
N THR A 107 -8.20 13.83 3.47
CA THR A 107 -9.63 13.65 3.23
C THR A 107 -10.39 14.94 3.47
N ASP A 108 -11.37 15.23 2.62
CA ASP A 108 -12.35 16.31 2.77
C ASP A 108 -13.65 15.83 3.47
N GLY A 109 -13.63 14.62 4.05
CA GLY A 109 -14.81 13.97 4.62
C GLY A 109 -15.63 13.17 3.62
N THR A 110 -15.38 13.31 2.31
CA THR A 110 -16.08 12.61 1.22
C THR A 110 -15.10 11.81 0.37
N ASN A 111 -13.96 12.41 0.03
CA ASN A 111 -12.93 11.84 -0.85
C ASN A 111 -11.60 11.68 -0.13
N TRP A 112 -10.78 10.76 -0.64
CA TRP A 112 -9.37 10.65 -0.33
C TRP A 112 -8.54 11.32 -1.41
N PHE A 113 -7.47 12.00 -1.01
CA PHE A 113 -6.47 12.60 -1.88
C PHE A 113 -5.11 12.04 -1.51
N ASP A 114 -4.43 11.43 -2.48
CA ASP A 114 -3.02 11.07 -2.35
C ASP A 114 -2.18 12.34 -2.53
N LEU A 115 -1.42 12.69 -1.50
CA LEU A 115 -0.51 13.83 -1.50
C LEU A 115 0.94 13.39 -1.66
N ASP A 116 1.18 12.08 -1.71
CA ASP A 116 2.49 11.51 -1.94
C ASP A 116 2.74 11.48 -3.45
N THR A 117 3.57 12.37 -3.94
CA THR A 117 4.12 12.24 -5.28
C THR A 117 5.14 11.12 -5.24
N ALA A 118 4.68 9.91 -5.50
CA ALA A 118 5.41 8.67 -5.34
C ALA A 118 6.85 8.77 -5.86
N THR A 119 7.82 8.75 -4.97
CA THR A 119 9.16 8.33 -5.32
C THR A 119 9.08 6.83 -5.60
N SER A 120 9.23 6.45 -6.87
CA SER A 120 9.30 5.04 -7.25
C SER A 120 10.46 4.38 -6.52
N THR A 121 10.15 3.47 -5.59
CA THR A 121 11.17 2.69 -4.87
C THR A 121 11.41 1.38 -5.61
N TRP A 122 12.67 1.10 -5.93
CA TRP A 122 13.07 -0.17 -6.52
C TRP A 122 13.25 -1.23 -5.43
N SER A 123 12.80 -2.44 -5.68
CA SER A 123 12.95 -3.57 -4.76
C SER A 123 13.52 -4.78 -5.47
N GLU A 124 14.47 -5.45 -4.83
CA GLU A 124 15.09 -6.68 -5.35
C GLU A 124 14.16 -7.89 -5.18
N LYS A 125 14.12 -8.74 -6.19
CA LYS A 125 13.40 -10.02 -6.20
C LYS A 125 14.33 -11.15 -6.63
N THR A 126 14.51 -12.11 -5.73
CA THR A 126 15.33 -13.31 -5.90
C THR A 126 14.49 -14.59 -5.98
N SER A 127 13.18 -14.48 -6.03
CA SER A 127 12.22 -15.60 -6.10
C SER A 127 10.92 -15.13 -6.75
N ALA A 128 10.02 -16.08 -7.07
CA ALA A 128 8.71 -15.80 -7.65
C ALA A 128 7.95 -14.74 -6.85
N TYR A 129 7.31 -13.81 -7.54
CA TYR A 129 6.67 -12.64 -6.95
C TYR A 129 5.38 -12.27 -7.69
N THR A 130 4.35 -11.84 -6.95
CA THR A 130 3.16 -11.22 -7.53
C THR A 130 3.31 -9.70 -7.41
N ALA A 131 3.40 -9.02 -8.54
CA ALA A 131 3.61 -7.59 -8.61
C ALA A 131 2.34 -6.80 -8.25
N PHE A 132 2.55 -5.61 -7.73
CA PHE A 132 1.50 -4.60 -7.51
C PHE A 132 1.68 -3.43 -8.51
N PRO A 133 0.60 -2.71 -8.83
CA PRO A 133 0.71 -1.49 -9.64
C PRO A 133 1.74 -0.51 -9.07
N GLY A 134 2.61 0.02 -9.93
CA GLY A 134 3.69 0.94 -9.56
C GLY A 134 4.93 0.27 -8.95
N ASP A 135 5.06 -1.05 -9.03
CA ASP A 135 6.28 -1.73 -8.62
C ASP A 135 7.42 -1.48 -9.60
N ASN A 136 8.61 -1.24 -9.03
CA ASN A 136 9.87 -1.19 -9.77
C ASN A 136 10.78 -2.30 -9.22
N LEU A 137 11.13 -3.25 -10.06
CA LEU A 137 11.73 -4.51 -9.66
C LEU A 137 13.15 -4.66 -10.22
N PHE A 138 14.13 -4.80 -9.34
CA PHE A 138 15.40 -5.42 -9.66
C PHE A 138 15.20 -6.92 -9.56
N VAL A 139 15.29 -7.63 -10.67
CA VAL A 139 15.09 -9.09 -10.70
C VAL A 139 16.45 -9.77 -10.81
N ASP A 140 16.81 -10.50 -9.76
CA ASP A 140 18.05 -11.28 -9.70
C ASP A 140 17.74 -12.77 -9.98
N THR A 141 18.01 -13.19 -11.21
CA THR A 141 17.87 -14.58 -11.64
C THR A 141 19.17 -15.39 -11.55
N SER A 142 20.21 -14.89 -10.87
CA SER A 142 21.50 -15.57 -10.76
C SER A 142 21.40 -16.97 -10.14
N GLY A 143 20.44 -17.18 -9.23
CA GLY A 143 20.20 -18.46 -8.57
C GLY A 143 19.28 -19.41 -9.34
N ALA A 144 18.26 -18.90 -10.05
CA ALA A 144 17.28 -19.67 -10.82
C ALA A 144 16.39 -18.73 -11.65
N ALA A 145 15.70 -19.28 -12.66
CA ALA A 145 14.63 -18.55 -13.37
C ALA A 145 13.52 -18.09 -12.42
N ILE A 146 13.00 -16.90 -12.63
CA ILE A 146 11.98 -16.27 -11.79
C ILE A 146 10.72 -16.02 -12.60
N THR A 147 9.57 -16.31 -12.00
CA THR A 147 8.27 -15.89 -12.53
C THR A 147 7.74 -14.71 -11.73
N VAL A 148 7.38 -13.63 -12.43
CA VAL A 148 6.66 -12.49 -11.85
C VAL A 148 5.26 -12.45 -12.44
N THR A 149 4.25 -12.61 -11.58
CA THR A 149 2.83 -12.50 -11.96
C THR A 149 2.40 -11.05 -11.90
N LEU A 150 1.80 -10.52 -12.96
CA LEU A 150 1.26 -9.16 -13.02
C LEU A 150 0.03 -8.98 -12.11
N PRO A 151 -0.36 -7.73 -11.77
CA PRO A 151 -1.56 -7.46 -10.96
C PRO A 151 -2.83 -8.09 -11.56
N ALA A 152 -3.65 -8.75 -10.73
CA ALA A 152 -4.81 -9.51 -11.18
C ALA A 152 -6.00 -8.66 -11.64
N SER A 153 -6.06 -7.38 -11.32
CA SER A 153 -7.13 -6.45 -11.69
C SER A 153 -6.53 -5.07 -11.95
N PRO A 154 -5.74 -4.94 -13.02
CA PRO A 154 -5.09 -3.67 -13.33
C PRO A 154 -6.10 -2.64 -13.82
N THR A 155 -5.79 -1.37 -13.62
CA THR A 155 -6.52 -0.22 -14.16
C THR A 155 -5.67 0.49 -15.21
N GLN A 156 -6.31 1.18 -16.14
CA GLN A 156 -5.61 1.91 -17.18
C GLN A 156 -4.55 2.87 -16.59
N GLY A 157 -3.32 2.75 -17.06
CA GLY A 157 -2.18 3.52 -16.58
C GLY A 157 -1.37 2.85 -15.46
N ASP A 158 -1.82 1.71 -14.92
CA ASP A 158 -1.00 0.93 -13.99
C ASP A 158 0.26 0.43 -14.70
N GLU A 159 1.39 0.47 -14.00
CA GLU A 159 2.68 0.08 -14.56
C GLU A 159 3.46 -0.83 -13.60
N VAL A 160 4.31 -1.68 -14.19
CA VAL A 160 5.33 -2.47 -13.49
C VAL A 160 6.61 -2.38 -14.28
N ALA A 161 7.70 -1.96 -13.62
CA ALA A 161 9.02 -1.85 -14.23
C ALA A 161 9.95 -2.97 -13.77
N PHE A 162 10.81 -3.43 -14.68
CA PHE A 162 11.73 -4.54 -14.49
C PHE A 162 13.13 -4.15 -14.92
N ILE A 163 14.13 -4.57 -14.15
CA ILE A 163 15.55 -4.50 -14.51
C ILE A 163 16.22 -5.84 -14.16
N ASP A 164 16.97 -6.40 -15.10
CA ASP A 164 17.91 -7.49 -14.84
C ASP A 164 19.06 -6.96 -13.99
N SER A 165 19.07 -7.29 -12.69
CA SER A 165 20.06 -6.72 -11.77
C SER A 165 21.44 -7.37 -11.88
N GLU A 166 21.50 -8.64 -12.26
CA GLU A 166 22.74 -9.42 -12.30
C GLU A 166 23.19 -9.77 -13.73
N GLY A 167 22.41 -9.38 -14.74
CA GLY A 167 22.73 -9.67 -16.14
C GLY A 167 22.65 -11.17 -16.46
N THR A 168 21.64 -11.86 -15.93
CA THR A 168 21.53 -13.32 -16.01
C THR A 168 20.27 -13.83 -16.69
N PHE A 169 19.46 -12.97 -17.30
CA PHE A 169 18.22 -13.39 -17.96
C PHE A 169 18.43 -14.32 -19.16
N ASP A 170 19.62 -14.32 -19.80
CA ASP A 170 19.94 -15.26 -20.87
C ASP A 170 20.23 -16.69 -20.38
N THR A 171 20.59 -16.82 -19.12
CA THR A 171 20.92 -18.11 -18.49
C THR A 171 19.72 -18.65 -17.70
N ASN A 172 19.08 -17.79 -16.93
CA ASN A 172 17.90 -18.06 -16.14
C ASN A 172 16.85 -16.99 -16.44
N ASN A 173 15.89 -17.32 -17.27
CA ASN A 173 14.95 -16.33 -17.80
C ASN A 173 14.05 -15.70 -16.72
N LEU A 174 13.69 -14.44 -16.93
CA LEU A 174 12.50 -13.86 -16.29
C LEU A 174 11.25 -14.26 -17.10
N THR A 175 10.28 -14.87 -16.44
CA THR A 175 8.94 -15.09 -17.00
C THR A 175 7.97 -14.07 -16.40
N VAL A 176 7.27 -13.32 -17.24
CA VAL A 176 6.19 -12.41 -16.81
C VAL A 176 4.86 -13.05 -17.16
N GLU A 177 4.06 -13.34 -16.12
CA GLU A 177 2.77 -14.00 -16.22
C GLU A 177 1.64 -12.95 -16.10
N PRO A 178 0.81 -12.75 -17.15
CA PRO A 178 -0.24 -11.73 -17.15
C PRO A 178 -1.55 -12.15 -16.47
N GLY A 179 -1.64 -13.37 -15.95
CA GLY A 179 -2.90 -13.92 -15.45
C GLY A 179 -3.93 -14.08 -16.56
N SER A 180 -5.08 -13.40 -16.46
CA SER A 180 -6.13 -13.42 -17.49
C SER A 180 -5.97 -12.36 -18.58
N GLU A 181 -5.01 -11.45 -18.40
CA GLU A 181 -4.79 -10.32 -19.32
C GLU A 181 -3.86 -10.71 -20.48
N LYS A 182 -3.55 -9.75 -21.36
CA LYS A 182 -2.61 -9.95 -22.47
C LYS A 182 -1.40 -9.07 -22.30
N ILE A 183 -0.26 -9.57 -22.73
CA ILE A 183 0.93 -8.74 -22.92
C ILE A 183 1.07 -8.44 -24.41
N MET A 184 1.02 -7.15 -24.78
CA MET A 184 1.13 -6.67 -26.18
C MET A 184 0.04 -7.31 -27.08
N THR A 185 0.46 -8.04 -28.12
CA THR A 185 -0.42 -8.68 -29.11
C THR A 185 -0.65 -10.16 -28.84
N ASN A 186 -0.13 -10.70 -27.70
CA ASN A 186 -0.28 -12.10 -27.34
C ASN A 186 -1.74 -12.49 -27.04
N THR A 187 -2.01 -13.77 -26.93
CA THR A 187 -3.29 -14.26 -26.44
C THR A 187 -3.41 -13.98 -24.92
N ALA A 188 -4.63 -13.83 -24.42
CA ALA A 188 -4.84 -13.68 -22.98
C ALA A 188 -4.28 -14.89 -22.23
N GLY A 189 -3.49 -14.63 -21.19
CA GLY A 189 -2.81 -15.64 -20.40
C GLY A 189 -1.46 -16.12 -20.94
N ASP A 190 -1.05 -15.67 -22.14
CA ASP A 190 0.26 -16.03 -22.66
C ASP A 190 1.37 -15.27 -21.90
N GLU A 191 2.32 -16.03 -21.41
CA GLU A 191 3.50 -15.50 -20.71
C GLU A 191 4.44 -14.76 -21.65
N MET A 192 5.16 -13.79 -21.11
CA MET A 192 6.28 -13.15 -21.78
C MET A 192 7.60 -13.66 -21.14
N VAL A 193 8.42 -14.32 -21.92
CA VAL A 193 9.75 -14.77 -21.50
C VAL A 193 10.78 -13.71 -21.92
N VAL A 194 11.58 -13.25 -20.97
CA VAL A 194 12.69 -12.32 -21.18
C VAL A 194 13.99 -13.08 -20.98
N ASP A 195 14.73 -13.25 -22.07
CA ASP A 195 15.97 -14.05 -22.17
C ASP A 195 17.18 -13.21 -22.58
N THR A 196 17.11 -11.89 -22.37
CA THR A 196 18.14 -10.94 -22.80
C THR A 196 18.81 -10.32 -21.58
N ASN A 197 20.13 -10.45 -21.49
CA ASN A 197 20.92 -9.85 -20.42
C ASN A 197 20.84 -8.34 -20.40
N GLY A 198 20.77 -7.80 -19.18
CA GLY A 198 20.68 -6.36 -18.96
C GLY A 198 19.37 -5.75 -19.44
N ALA A 199 18.33 -6.54 -19.67
CA ALA A 199 17.03 -6.07 -20.05
C ALA A 199 16.46 -5.11 -18.99
N ALA A 200 15.90 -3.98 -19.45
CA ALA A 200 15.17 -3.03 -18.63
C ALA A 200 13.94 -2.56 -19.40
N PHE A 201 12.76 -2.70 -18.83
CA PHE A 201 11.50 -2.35 -19.48
C PHE A 201 10.38 -2.07 -18.48
N THR A 202 9.33 -1.42 -18.96
CA THR A 202 8.10 -1.17 -18.18
C THR A 202 6.92 -1.70 -18.97
N LEU A 203 6.03 -2.42 -18.33
CA LEU A 203 4.73 -2.78 -18.85
C LEU A 203 3.69 -1.83 -18.28
N VAL A 204 2.84 -1.28 -19.17
CA VAL A 204 1.76 -0.34 -18.81
C VAL A 204 0.44 -0.95 -19.27
N TYR A 205 -0.55 -1.00 -18.36
CA TYR A 205 -1.88 -1.49 -18.69
C TYR A 205 -2.68 -0.42 -19.45
N GLN A 206 -3.35 -0.84 -20.53
CA GLN A 206 -4.05 0.02 -21.48
C GLN A 206 -5.54 -0.25 -21.53
#